data_dc5dfd36b8abed37e6795ac97f6e825a
#
_entry.id   dc5dfd36b8abed37e6795ac97f6e825a
#
_cell.length_a   1.000
_cell.length_b   1.000
_cell.length_c   1.000
_cell.angle_alpha   90.00
_cell.angle_beta   90.00
_cell.angle_gamma   90.00
#
_symmetry.space_group_name_H-M   'P 1'
#
loop_
_entity.id
_entity.type
_entity.pdbx_description
1 polymer ?
#
loop_
_entity_poly.entity_id
_entity_poly.type
_entity_poly.pdbx_seq_one_letter_code
_entity_poly.pdbx_strand_id
1 'polypeptide(L)'
;MLVRTIRFYITPYNDNTSLTKLDSVRISSPGVEDRVWSFDYGDVRRVPSIYTTSVDHWGFCNGPENSGQSKLPGVREVLSLDLSGFSNMHSFVVNYPGANRNPSPGYAKLGVLSLITDPQGVQTRFSYEGNYGAFRDGRRDESHRDYLHPV
;
A
#
# COMPACT_ATOMS: atom_id res chain seq x y z
N MET A 1 35.81 -26.39 6.51
CA MET A 1 36.42 -25.22 5.79
C MET A 1 35.29 -24.32 5.31
N LEU A 2 35.29 -23.07 5.72
CA LEU A 2 34.27 -22.10 5.23
C LEU A 2 34.59 -21.71 3.79
N VAL A 3 33.69 -22.02 2.88
CA VAL A 3 33.91 -21.81 1.43
C VAL A 3 33.36 -20.45 0.97
N ARG A 4 32.27 -19.98 1.62
CA ARG A 4 31.60 -18.75 1.22
C ARG A 4 30.78 -18.16 2.38
N THR A 5 30.80 -16.83 2.50
CA THR A 5 29.96 -16.08 3.46
C THR A 5 28.98 -15.19 2.70
N ILE A 6 27.72 -15.20 3.10
CA ILE A 6 26.68 -14.29 2.59
C ILE A 6 26.24 -13.39 3.73
N ARG A 7 26.28 -12.08 3.54
CA ARG A 7 25.84 -11.07 4.50
C ARG A 7 24.75 -10.21 3.91
N PHE A 8 23.70 -10.00 4.70
CA PHE A 8 22.59 -9.10 4.40
C PHE A 8 22.74 -7.84 5.24
N TYR A 9 22.69 -6.67 4.60
CA TYR A 9 22.70 -5.38 5.27
C TYR A 9 21.29 -4.80 5.17
N ILE A 10 20.72 -4.52 6.33
CA ILE A 10 19.31 -4.13 6.47
C ILE A 10 19.24 -2.88 7.33
N THR A 11 18.52 -1.86 6.90
CA THR A 11 18.26 -0.63 7.66
C THR A 11 16.77 -0.29 7.69
N PRO A 12 16.30 0.51 8.66
CA PRO A 12 14.96 1.06 8.62
C PRO A 12 14.75 1.94 7.37
N TYR A 13 13.51 2.05 6.91
CA TYR A 13 13.17 2.99 5.84
C TYR A 13 13.41 4.46 6.28
N ASN A 14 13.01 4.78 7.50
CA ASN A 14 13.19 6.08 8.15
C ASN A 14 12.99 5.94 9.68
N ASP A 15 13.20 7.02 10.42
CA ASP A 15 13.14 7.03 11.89
C ASP A 15 11.71 6.86 12.46
N ASN A 16 10.68 7.01 11.63
CA ASN A 16 9.28 6.96 12.03
C ASN A 16 8.62 5.60 11.78
N THR A 17 9.35 4.63 11.24
CA THR A 17 8.82 3.31 10.93
C THR A 17 9.70 2.20 11.47
N SER A 18 9.08 1.10 11.90
CA SER A 18 9.77 -0.15 12.23
C SER A 18 9.94 -1.07 11.00
N LEU A 19 9.46 -0.63 9.83
CA LEU A 19 9.70 -1.36 8.58
C LEU A 19 11.16 -1.20 8.16
N THR A 20 11.76 -2.30 7.71
CA THR A 20 13.14 -2.35 7.26
C THR A 20 13.24 -2.67 5.77
N LYS A 21 14.33 -2.25 5.16
CA LYS A 21 14.69 -2.52 3.77
C LYS A 21 16.03 -3.22 3.69
N LEU A 22 16.24 -4.00 2.65
CA LEU A 22 17.50 -4.62 2.34
C LEU A 22 18.35 -3.63 1.53
N ASP A 23 19.46 -3.15 2.10
CA ASP A 23 20.34 -2.20 1.41
C ASP A 23 21.33 -2.91 0.47
N SER A 24 21.90 -4.03 0.93
CA SER A 24 22.81 -4.80 0.10
C SER A 24 22.94 -6.25 0.54
N VAL A 25 23.39 -7.07 -0.41
CA VAL A 25 23.83 -8.45 -0.19
C VAL A 25 25.28 -8.55 -0.60
N ARG A 26 26.14 -9.03 0.31
CA ARG A 26 27.56 -9.24 0.05
C ARG A 26 27.91 -10.72 0.09
N ILE A 27 28.56 -11.20 -0.93
CA ILE A 27 29.10 -12.58 -0.99
C ILE A 27 30.62 -12.50 -0.98
N SER A 28 31.24 -13.07 0.06
CA SER A 28 32.68 -13.11 0.26
C SER A 28 33.20 -14.52 0.18
N SER A 29 34.36 -14.73 -0.44
CA SER A 29 35.08 -16.00 -0.49
C SER A 29 36.58 -15.74 -0.28
N PRO A 30 37.33 -16.63 0.38
CA PRO A 30 38.77 -16.47 0.57
C PRO A 30 39.50 -16.30 -0.77
N GLY A 31 40.33 -15.26 -0.91
CA GLY A 31 41.14 -15.00 -2.10
C GLY A 31 40.39 -14.51 -3.34
N VAL A 32 39.12 -14.16 -3.20
CA VAL A 32 38.30 -13.61 -4.28
C VAL A 32 37.70 -12.28 -3.82
N GLU A 33 37.60 -11.31 -4.74
CA GLU A 33 36.95 -10.04 -4.48
C GLU A 33 35.47 -10.23 -4.10
N ASP A 34 35.00 -9.45 -3.14
CA ASP A 34 33.62 -9.48 -2.68
C ASP A 34 32.67 -9.08 -3.80
N ARG A 35 31.57 -9.83 -3.91
CA ARG A 35 30.47 -9.49 -4.82
C ARG A 35 29.37 -8.82 -4.01
N VAL A 36 28.99 -7.59 -4.42
CA VAL A 36 27.98 -6.79 -3.71
C VAL A 36 26.85 -6.43 -4.66
N TRP A 37 25.63 -6.75 -4.26
CA TRP A 37 24.40 -6.24 -4.85
C TRP A 37 23.86 -5.16 -3.94
N SER A 38 23.51 -4.00 -4.49
CA SER A 38 22.85 -2.91 -3.75
C SER A 38 21.44 -2.68 -4.29
N PHE A 39 20.58 -2.20 -3.39
CA PHE A 39 19.15 -2.01 -3.62
C PHE A 39 18.74 -0.60 -3.20
N ASP A 40 18.14 0.15 -4.12
CA ASP A 40 17.55 1.46 -3.83
C ASP A 40 16.05 1.42 -3.91
N TYR A 41 15.40 2.27 -3.13
CA TYR A 41 13.95 2.28 -2.96
C TYR A 41 13.39 3.68 -3.19
N GLY A 42 12.18 3.76 -3.74
CA GLY A 42 11.47 5.01 -3.97
C GLY A 42 11.03 5.67 -2.68
N ASP A 43 11.21 6.96 -2.57
CA ASP A 43 10.76 7.88 -1.50
C ASP A 43 10.66 7.26 -0.08
N VAL A 44 11.77 6.77 0.40
CA VAL A 44 11.87 6.08 1.70
C VAL A 44 11.47 6.98 2.89
N ARG A 45 11.59 8.31 2.74
CA ARG A 45 11.31 9.27 3.82
C ARG A 45 9.83 9.32 4.20
N ARG A 46 8.94 9.01 3.26
CA ARG A 46 7.49 9.06 3.45
C ARG A 46 6.86 7.69 3.71
N VAL A 47 7.66 6.64 3.81
CA VAL A 47 7.14 5.32 4.19
C VAL A 47 6.50 5.43 5.57
N PRO A 48 5.19 5.11 5.70
CA PRO A 48 4.48 5.29 6.96
C PRO A 48 4.83 4.21 7.99
N SER A 49 4.44 4.45 9.23
CA SER A 49 4.49 3.41 10.27
C SER A 49 3.63 2.20 9.89
N ILE A 50 4.02 1.00 10.35
CA ILE A 50 3.21 -0.22 10.23
C ILE A 50 1.82 -0.09 10.89
N TYR A 51 1.68 0.84 11.82
CA TYR A 51 0.43 1.11 12.52
C TYR A 51 -0.45 2.15 11.81
N THR A 52 -0.05 2.62 10.62
CA THR A 52 -0.84 3.60 9.90
C THR A 52 -2.26 3.11 9.62
N THR A 53 -3.21 4.01 9.72
CA THR A 53 -4.60 3.80 9.28
C THR A 53 -4.82 4.24 7.84
N SER A 54 -3.81 4.88 7.23
CA SER A 54 -3.85 5.41 5.87
C SER A 54 -3.48 4.33 4.86
N VAL A 55 -4.38 3.35 4.70
CA VAL A 55 -4.22 2.23 3.78
C VAL A 55 -5.51 2.01 2.98
N ASP A 56 -5.36 1.59 1.73
CA ASP A 56 -6.47 1.21 0.86
C ASP A 56 -7.06 -0.17 1.21
N HIS A 57 -7.97 -0.68 0.39
CA HIS A 57 -8.59 -1.99 0.59
C HIS A 57 -7.60 -3.15 0.48
N TRP A 58 -6.49 -2.99 -0.23
CA TRP A 58 -5.44 -4.00 -0.41
C TRP A 58 -4.30 -3.87 0.61
N GLY A 59 -4.31 -2.81 1.43
CA GLY A 59 -3.30 -2.58 2.46
C GLY A 59 -2.13 -1.70 2.01
N PHE A 60 -2.17 -1.12 0.80
CA PHE A 60 -1.18 -0.14 0.36
C PHE A 60 -1.45 1.22 0.97
N CYS A 61 -0.38 1.98 1.23
CA CYS A 61 -0.52 3.36 1.69
C CYS A 61 -1.32 4.19 0.68
N ASN A 62 -2.31 4.93 1.17
CA ASN A 62 -3.17 5.77 0.34
C ASN A 62 -3.13 7.26 0.72
N GLY A 63 -2.21 7.66 1.58
CA GLY A 63 -1.97 9.06 1.92
C GLY A 63 -2.29 9.43 3.37
N PRO A 64 -2.05 10.67 3.77
CA PRO A 64 -2.19 11.12 5.16
C PRO A 64 -3.64 11.36 5.62
N GLU A 65 -4.61 11.34 4.71
CA GLU A 65 -6.00 11.74 4.98
C GLU A 65 -6.71 10.91 6.06
N ASN A 66 -6.25 9.68 6.28
CA ASN A 66 -6.82 8.79 7.29
C ASN A 66 -6.05 8.79 8.61
N SER A 67 -5.12 9.70 8.81
CA SER A 67 -4.30 9.75 10.02
C SER A 67 -5.18 9.90 11.27
N GLY A 68 -5.05 8.93 12.17
CA GLY A 68 -5.84 8.90 13.42
C GLY A 68 -7.27 8.37 13.28
N GLN A 69 -7.70 7.94 12.10
CA GLN A 69 -9.03 7.37 11.88
C GLN A 69 -9.02 5.83 11.97
N SER A 70 -10.21 5.25 11.97
CA SER A 70 -10.38 3.79 11.87
C SER A 70 -9.90 3.29 10.50
N LYS A 71 -9.48 2.00 10.43
CA LYS A 71 -9.26 1.29 9.16
C LYS A 71 -10.56 0.86 8.47
N LEU A 72 -11.71 1.04 9.14
CA LEU A 72 -13.00 0.68 8.56
C LEU A 72 -13.44 1.71 7.54
N PRO A 73 -14.00 1.28 6.39
CA PRO A 73 -14.59 2.22 5.44
C PRO A 73 -15.80 2.92 6.05
N GLY A 74 -16.08 4.13 5.59
CA GLY A 74 -17.32 4.82 5.95
C GLY A 74 -18.53 4.07 5.39
N VAL A 75 -19.56 3.97 6.18
CA VAL A 75 -20.83 3.35 5.77
C VAL A 75 -21.94 4.39 5.93
N ARG A 76 -22.70 4.57 4.84
CA ARG A 76 -23.94 5.33 4.88
C ARG A 76 -25.07 4.37 4.52
N GLU A 77 -25.87 4.02 5.49
CA GLU A 77 -26.96 3.08 5.32
C GLU A 77 -28.28 3.77 5.68
N VAL A 78 -29.29 3.57 4.83
CA VAL A 78 -30.66 3.99 5.13
C VAL A 78 -31.39 2.75 5.63
N LEU A 79 -31.61 2.67 6.93
CA LEU A 79 -32.39 1.62 7.56
C LEU A 79 -33.86 2.03 7.52
N SER A 80 -34.67 1.31 6.77
CA SER A 80 -36.14 1.44 6.78
C SER A 80 -36.70 0.39 7.73
N LEU A 81 -37.26 0.83 8.83
CA LEU A 81 -38.02 -0.04 9.73
C LEU A 81 -39.51 -0.02 9.26
N ASP A 82 -39.94 -1.13 8.71
CA ASP A 82 -41.36 -1.37 8.45
C ASP A 82 -42.04 -1.75 9.78
N LEU A 83 -42.69 -0.79 10.40
CA LEU A 83 -43.51 -0.99 11.59
C LEU A 83 -44.99 -1.04 11.14
N SER A 84 -45.31 -2.02 10.34
CA SER A 84 -46.68 -2.21 9.76
C SER A 84 -47.80 -2.30 10.79
N GLY A 85 -47.51 -2.27 12.08
CA GLY A 85 -48.45 -2.13 13.19
C GLY A 85 -48.55 -0.75 13.82
N PHE A 86 -47.73 0.22 13.37
CA PHE A 86 -47.73 1.59 13.89
C PHE A 86 -47.77 2.54 12.70
N SER A 87 -48.59 3.56 12.78
CA SER A 87 -48.97 4.45 11.67
C SER A 87 -47.87 5.31 11.06
N ASN A 88 -46.57 5.11 11.36
CA ASN A 88 -45.49 5.89 10.80
C ASN A 88 -44.28 5.01 10.44
N MET A 89 -43.92 5.00 9.16
CA MET A 89 -42.61 4.49 8.70
C MET A 89 -41.51 5.47 9.13
N HIS A 90 -40.60 5.00 9.95
CA HIS A 90 -39.40 5.78 10.29
C HIS A 90 -38.22 5.26 9.52
N SER A 91 -37.63 6.07 8.68
CA SER A 91 -36.34 5.79 8.05
C SER A 91 -35.24 6.47 8.85
N PHE A 92 -34.23 5.72 9.25
CA PHE A 92 -33.03 6.22 9.92
C PHE A 92 -31.87 6.19 8.95
N VAL A 93 -31.19 7.33 8.80
CA VAL A 93 -29.90 7.37 8.10
C VAL A 93 -28.80 7.15 9.12
N VAL A 94 -28.16 6.02 9.05
CA VAL A 94 -26.96 5.74 9.85
C VAL A 94 -25.75 6.14 9.01
N ASN A 95 -25.03 7.14 9.50
CA ASN A 95 -23.80 7.61 8.87
C ASN A 95 -22.61 7.32 9.81
N TYR A 96 -21.83 6.31 9.49
CA TYR A 96 -20.58 6.03 10.18
C TYR A 96 -19.45 6.68 9.38
N PRO A 97 -18.82 7.75 9.89
CA PRO A 97 -17.64 8.30 9.26
C PRO A 97 -16.52 7.26 9.32
N GLY A 98 -15.96 6.94 8.19
CA GLY A 98 -14.89 5.96 8.07
C GLY A 98 -13.70 6.48 7.30
N ALA A 99 -12.69 5.63 7.18
CA ALA A 99 -11.49 5.93 6.43
C ALA A 99 -11.77 6.00 4.93
N ASN A 100 -11.08 6.91 4.25
CA ASN A 100 -10.96 6.85 2.80
C ASN A 100 -10.10 5.62 2.44
N ARG A 101 -10.69 4.64 1.76
CA ARG A 101 -10.02 3.41 1.35
C ARG A 101 -9.72 3.38 -0.14
N ASN A 102 -9.86 4.52 -0.82
CA ASN A 102 -9.54 4.63 -2.24
C ASN A 102 -8.03 4.46 -2.45
N PRO A 103 -7.62 3.70 -3.47
CA PRO A 103 -6.21 3.58 -3.83
C PRO A 103 -5.60 4.92 -4.22
N SER A 104 -4.34 5.10 -3.90
CA SER A 104 -3.55 6.24 -4.34
C SER A 104 -2.22 5.76 -4.93
N PRO A 105 -2.09 5.71 -6.27
CA PRO A 105 -0.87 5.19 -6.92
C PRO A 105 0.40 5.93 -6.52
N GLY A 106 0.30 7.23 -6.19
CA GLY A 106 1.44 8.02 -5.71
C GLY A 106 1.96 7.57 -4.35
N TYR A 107 1.05 7.20 -3.43
CA TYR A 107 1.42 6.73 -2.10
C TYR A 107 1.69 5.22 -2.07
N ALA A 108 1.05 4.44 -2.90
CA ALA A 108 1.31 3.00 -3.00
C ALA A 108 2.75 2.67 -3.46
N LYS A 109 3.42 3.63 -4.11
CA LYS A 109 4.81 3.50 -4.57
C LYS A 109 5.87 3.86 -3.51
N LEU A 110 5.46 4.25 -2.31
CA LEU A 110 6.41 4.56 -1.24
C LEU A 110 7.16 3.30 -0.81
N GLY A 111 8.49 3.39 -0.78
CA GLY A 111 9.34 2.32 -0.32
C GLY A 111 9.41 1.09 -1.24
N VAL A 112 8.91 1.15 -2.48
CA VAL A 112 9.10 0.05 -3.43
C VAL A 112 10.50 0.06 -4.02
N LEU A 113 11.01 -1.11 -4.39
CA LEU A 113 12.33 -1.27 -5.00
C LEU A 113 12.38 -0.49 -6.33
N SER A 114 13.36 0.41 -6.48
CA SER A 114 13.50 1.26 -7.66
C SER A 114 14.75 0.94 -8.50
N LEU A 115 15.80 0.42 -7.87
CA LEU A 115 17.05 0.13 -8.53
C LEU A 115 17.76 -1.06 -7.89
N ILE A 116 18.33 -1.92 -8.73
CA ILE A 116 19.32 -2.94 -8.32
C ILE A 116 20.61 -2.63 -9.06
N THR A 117 21.71 -2.57 -8.32
CA THR A 117 23.05 -2.54 -8.91
C THR A 117 23.75 -3.85 -8.60
N ASP A 118 24.22 -4.54 -9.62
CA ASP A 118 24.95 -5.80 -9.48
C ASP A 118 26.46 -5.57 -9.20
N PRO A 119 27.24 -6.62 -8.87
CA PRO A 119 28.67 -6.50 -8.58
C PRO A 119 29.52 -6.00 -9.76
N GLN A 120 29.03 -6.06 -10.99
CA GLN A 120 29.68 -5.55 -12.18
C GLN A 120 29.33 -4.08 -12.45
N GLY A 121 28.45 -3.49 -11.63
CA GLY A 121 27.99 -2.11 -11.81
C GLY A 121 26.83 -1.97 -12.79
N VAL A 122 26.25 -3.09 -13.28
CA VAL A 122 25.06 -3.04 -14.13
C VAL A 122 23.85 -2.67 -13.28
N GLN A 123 23.06 -1.74 -13.80
CA GLN A 123 21.89 -1.21 -13.12
C GLN A 123 20.58 -1.70 -13.78
N THR A 124 19.70 -2.26 -12.95
CA THR A 124 18.33 -2.58 -13.34
C THR A 124 17.38 -1.63 -12.62
N ARG A 125 16.68 -0.79 -13.37
CA ARG A 125 15.73 0.20 -12.87
C ARG A 125 14.29 -0.29 -13.03
N PHE A 126 13.48 -0.12 -12.00
CA PHE A 126 12.07 -0.45 -11.98
C PHE A 126 11.24 0.84 -12.03
N SER A 127 10.24 0.84 -12.89
CA SER A 127 9.23 1.89 -12.98
C SER A 127 7.86 1.25 -12.74
N TYR A 128 7.05 1.89 -11.92
CA TYR A 128 5.73 1.39 -11.54
C TYR A 128 4.66 2.35 -12.01
N GLU A 129 3.58 1.80 -12.54
CA GLU A 129 2.38 2.53 -12.91
C GLU A 129 1.17 1.99 -12.13
N GLY A 130 0.11 2.78 -12.03
CA GLY A 130 -1.14 2.35 -11.43
C GLY A 130 -1.92 1.48 -12.43
N ASN A 131 -2.48 0.38 -11.96
CA ASN A 131 -3.44 -0.39 -12.73
C ASN A 131 -4.82 0.26 -12.60
N TYR A 132 -5.50 0.45 -13.73
CA TYR A 132 -6.86 0.97 -13.80
C TYR A 132 -7.74 -0.09 -14.44
N GLY A 133 -8.82 -0.45 -13.77
CA GLY A 133 -9.84 -1.35 -14.29
C GLY A 133 -11.21 -0.68 -14.25
N ALA A 134 -11.98 -0.78 -15.32
CA ALA A 134 -13.39 -0.45 -15.32
C ALA A 134 -14.19 -1.70 -14.96
N PHE A 135 -14.88 -1.69 -13.83
CA PHE A 135 -15.83 -2.74 -13.49
C PHE A 135 -17.17 -2.38 -14.15
N ARG A 136 -17.57 -3.12 -15.18
CA ARG A 136 -18.96 -3.07 -15.65
C ARG A 136 -19.74 -4.11 -14.87
N ASP A 137 -20.48 -3.66 -13.86
CA ASP A 137 -21.55 -4.49 -13.32
C ASP A 137 -22.61 -4.63 -14.42
N GLY A 138 -22.87 -5.86 -14.83
CA GLY A 138 -23.86 -6.17 -15.88
C GLY A 138 -25.30 -5.90 -15.48
N ARG A 139 -25.57 -5.27 -14.34
CA ARG A 139 -26.88 -4.78 -13.95
C ARG A 139 -27.08 -3.40 -14.54
N ARG A 140 -27.99 -3.28 -15.47
CA ARG A 140 -28.54 -2.01 -15.95
C ARG A 140 -29.31 -1.35 -14.81
N ASP A 141 -28.62 -0.62 -13.96
CA ASP A 141 -29.23 0.38 -13.12
C ASP A 141 -28.64 1.73 -13.54
N GLU A 142 -29.45 2.57 -14.16
CA GLU A 142 -29.07 3.86 -14.75
C GLU A 142 -28.64 4.91 -13.69
N SER A 143 -28.58 4.53 -12.41
CA SER A 143 -28.22 5.39 -11.29
C SER A 143 -26.74 5.27 -10.84
N HIS A 144 -25.96 4.32 -11.36
CA HIS A 144 -24.58 4.12 -10.95
C HIS A 144 -23.62 4.79 -11.94
N ARG A 145 -23.06 5.90 -11.50
CA ARG A 145 -21.90 6.53 -12.15
C ARG A 145 -20.73 5.55 -12.14
N ASP A 146 -20.09 5.40 -13.29
CA ASP A 146 -18.86 4.60 -13.46
C ASP A 146 -17.80 5.08 -12.46
N TYR A 147 -17.58 4.33 -11.40
CA TYR A 147 -16.43 4.52 -10.53
C TYR A 147 -15.24 3.80 -11.16
N LEU A 148 -14.35 4.57 -11.75
CA LEU A 148 -13.00 4.10 -12.09
C LEU A 148 -12.28 3.82 -10.78
N HIS A 149 -12.18 2.55 -10.40
CA HIS A 149 -11.31 2.13 -9.31
C HIS A 149 -9.94 1.82 -9.90
N PRO A 150 -8.86 2.46 -9.42
CA PRO A 150 -7.51 1.98 -9.71
C PRO A 150 -7.36 0.58 -9.10
N VAL A 151 -6.96 -0.38 -9.90
CA VAL A 151 -6.68 -1.77 -9.53
C VAL A 151 -5.21 -1.90 -9.14
#